data_2bf5f6470c26f05de05b0a89e09c967e
#
_entry.id   2bf5f6470c26f05de05b0a89e09c967e
#
_cell.length_a   1.000
_cell.length_b   1.000
_cell.length_c   1.000
_cell.angle_alpha   90.00
_cell.angle_beta   90.00
_cell.angle_gamma   90.00
#
_symmetry.space_group_name_H-M   'P 1'
#
loop_
_entity.id
_entity.type
_entity.pdbx_description
1 polymer ?
#
loop_
_entity_poly.entity_id
_entity_poly.type
_entity_poly.pdbx_seq_one_letter_code
_entity_poly.pdbx_strand_id
1 'polypeptide(L)'
;MTLPQRVALGSFWLSHLTFWLTLALSMAWGVTDICIPYLTGCTSITATGIPDPQAFIFRGGLIAACVLFIVWWYCMQAWLIEIAPERPIWTVRYMVTAGIISSVCLIIATAVLRPDKGNLPWILHTVGAALFFLISLMVQTRITYWLKHLAKRGVDIGSSLPQKFILVYAQWFFLGVMIVLQLADSDDRWKNVVEWWMALLIGLFYLTSYRDWADFRLTDTE
;
A
#
# COMPACT_ATOMS: atom_id res chain seq x y z
N MET A 1 -22.74 6.44 1.17
CA MET A 1 -21.38 5.87 0.98
C MET A 1 -21.52 4.43 0.52
N THR A 2 -20.98 4.10 -0.66
CA THR A 2 -21.05 2.78 -1.28
C THR A 2 -20.11 1.78 -0.58
N LEU A 3 -20.29 0.47 -0.82
CA LEU A 3 -19.35 -0.54 -0.31
C LEU A 3 -17.93 -0.31 -0.85
N PRO A 4 -17.70 -0.07 -2.15
CA PRO A 4 -16.36 0.26 -2.66
C PRO A 4 -15.73 1.47 -1.98
N GLN A 5 -16.49 2.53 -1.71
CA GLN A 5 -15.99 3.69 -0.98
C GLN A 5 -15.56 3.33 0.45
N ARG A 6 -16.31 2.48 1.16
CA ARG A 6 -15.92 2.00 2.50
C ARG A 6 -14.62 1.19 2.45
N VAL A 7 -14.46 0.37 1.41
CA VAL A 7 -13.22 -0.41 1.19
C VAL A 7 -12.04 0.52 0.96
N ALA A 8 -12.17 1.57 0.13
CA ALA A 8 -11.11 2.54 -0.12
C ALA A 8 -10.68 3.26 1.18
N LEU A 9 -11.65 3.73 1.98
CA LEU A 9 -11.38 4.34 3.29
C LEU A 9 -10.74 3.35 4.26
N GLY A 10 -11.31 2.14 4.38
CA GLY A 10 -10.81 1.10 5.27
C GLY A 10 -9.38 0.68 4.94
N SER A 11 -9.05 0.56 3.65
CA SER A 11 -7.71 0.24 3.18
C SER A 11 -6.67 1.24 3.67
N PHE A 12 -6.96 2.53 3.60
CA PHE A 12 -6.08 3.58 4.10
C PHE A 12 -6.05 3.61 5.63
N TRP A 13 -7.21 3.78 6.27
CA TRP A 13 -7.26 4.04 7.70
C TRP A 13 -6.79 2.87 8.55
N LEU A 14 -7.14 1.63 8.19
CA LEU A 14 -6.76 0.48 9.01
C LEU A 14 -5.24 0.27 9.01
N SER A 15 -4.58 0.38 7.86
CA SER A 15 -3.13 0.26 7.78
C SER A 15 -2.41 1.39 8.55
N HIS A 16 -2.82 2.65 8.35
CA HIS A 16 -2.15 3.79 8.97
C HIS A 16 -2.44 3.92 10.45
N LEU A 17 -3.66 3.63 10.90
CA LEU A 17 -3.97 3.57 12.33
C LEU A 17 -3.16 2.47 13.02
N THR A 18 -2.96 1.33 12.36
CA THR A 18 -2.09 0.27 12.89
C THR A 18 -0.66 0.78 13.05
N PHE A 19 -0.08 1.43 12.04
CA PHE A 19 1.28 1.98 12.10
C PHE A 19 1.42 3.06 13.18
N TRP A 20 0.50 4.02 13.24
CA TRP A 20 0.57 5.10 14.22
C TRP A 20 0.32 4.62 15.64
N LEU A 21 -0.58 3.66 15.83
CA LEU A 21 -0.82 3.07 17.15
C LEU A 21 0.41 2.31 17.65
N THR A 22 1.00 1.46 16.82
CA THR A 22 2.20 0.71 17.23
C THR A 22 3.40 1.64 17.46
N LEU A 23 3.55 2.70 16.68
CA LEU A 23 4.54 3.75 16.91
C LEU A 23 4.31 4.46 18.24
N ALA A 24 3.07 4.90 18.50
CA ALA A 24 2.73 5.59 19.75
C ALA A 24 2.99 4.70 20.98
N LEU A 25 2.65 3.41 20.89
CA LEU A 25 2.94 2.46 21.95
C LEU A 25 4.45 2.24 22.12
N SER A 26 5.21 2.13 21.02
CA SER A 26 6.68 2.01 21.08
C SER A 26 7.34 3.19 21.75
N MET A 27 6.84 4.40 21.49
CA MET A 27 7.29 5.62 22.18
C MET A 27 6.89 5.63 23.65
N ALA A 28 5.63 5.28 23.96
CA ALA A 28 5.11 5.29 25.32
C ALA A 28 5.84 4.31 26.25
N TRP A 29 6.34 3.20 25.71
CA TRP A 29 7.11 2.19 26.45
C TRP A 29 8.62 2.34 26.34
N GLY A 30 9.11 3.44 25.74
CA GLY A 30 10.54 3.73 25.66
C GLY A 30 11.31 2.78 24.73
N VAL A 31 10.63 2.05 23.83
CA VAL A 31 11.27 1.21 22.81
C VAL A 31 11.86 2.07 21.68
N THR A 32 11.22 3.20 21.40
CA THR A 32 11.65 4.19 20.40
C THR A 32 11.58 5.58 21.04
N ASP A 33 12.54 6.44 20.72
CA ASP A 33 12.51 7.84 21.12
C ASP A 33 11.27 8.56 20.58
N ILE A 34 10.82 9.60 21.28
CA ILE A 34 9.72 10.45 20.78
C ILE A 34 10.20 11.19 19.54
N CYS A 35 9.61 10.88 18.40
CA CYS A 35 10.06 11.38 17.11
C CYS A 35 8.96 11.40 16.04
N ILE A 36 9.25 12.02 14.90
CA ILE A 36 8.42 11.98 13.70
C ILE A 36 9.19 11.18 12.64
N PRO A 37 8.89 9.89 12.43
CA PRO A 37 9.71 9.01 11.59
C PRO A 37 9.75 9.44 10.12
N TYR A 38 8.73 10.14 9.63
CA TYR A 38 8.72 10.75 8.29
C TYR A 38 9.83 11.81 8.09
N LEU A 39 10.38 12.37 9.17
CA LEU A 39 11.42 13.42 9.13
C LEU A 39 12.76 12.91 9.64
N THR A 40 12.75 12.14 10.71
CA THR A 40 13.97 11.75 11.43
C THR A 40 14.41 10.32 11.17
N GLY A 41 13.49 9.45 10.66
CA GLY A 41 13.78 8.04 10.44
C GLY A 41 14.20 7.26 11.69
N CYS A 42 13.75 7.72 12.85
CA CYS A 42 14.12 7.15 14.15
C CYS A 42 13.79 5.66 14.31
N THR A 43 12.82 5.16 13.56
CA THR A 43 12.44 3.74 13.55
C THR A 43 11.80 3.39 12.21
N SER A 44 11.92 2.13 11.80
CA SER A 44 11.16 1.57 10.66
C SER A 44 9.72 1.24 11.08
N ILE A 45 8.82 1.13 10.12
CA ILE A 45 7.44 0.69 10.38
C ILE A 45 7.45 -0.68 11.06
N THR A 46 8.25 -1.60 10.55
CA THR A 46 8.32 -2.98 11.06
C THR A 46 8.91 -3.07 12.46
N ALA A 47 9.88 -2.22 12.79
CA ALA A 47 10.47 -2.21 14.13
C ALA A 47 9.44 -1.86 15.21
N THR A 48 8.41 -1.06 14.91
CA THR A 48 7.32 -0.75 15.85
C THR A 48 6.43 -1.95 16.13
N GLY A 49 6.43 -2.96 15.27
CA GLY A 49 5.60 -4.17 15.38
C GLY A 49 6.34 -5.41 15.90
N ILE A 50 7.59 -5.27 16.35
CA ILE A 50 8.37 -6.42 16.89
C ILE A 50 8.12 -6.65 18.37
N PRO A 51 8.17 -5.64 19.28
CA PRO A 51 7.98 -5.85 20.71
C PRO A 51 6.54 -6.24 21.07
N ASP A 52 6.38 -7.04 22.11
CA ASP A 52 5.06 -7.30 22.72
C ASP A 52 4.65 -6.12 23.62
N PRO A 53 3.37 -5.75 23.64
CA PRO A 53 2.23 -6.32 22.94
C PRO A 53 1.97 -5.72 21.54
N GLN A 54 2.81 -4.76 21.07
CA GLN A 54 2.64 -4.12 19.75
C GLN A 54 2.61 -5.14 18.62
N ALA A 55 3.36 -6.25 18.74
CA ALA A 55 3.43 -7.30 17.74
C ALA A 55 2.05 -7.89 17.38
N PHE A 56 1.17 -8.05 18.37
CA PHE A 56 -0.21 -8.53 18.12
C PHE A 56 -1.04 -7.52 17.37
N ILE A 57 -0.96 -6.24 17.77
CA ILE A 57 -1.69 -5.14 17.13
C ILE A 57 -1.20 -4.96 15.69
N PHE A 58 0.12 -4.95 15.48
CA PHE A 58 0.73 -4.78 14.18
C PHE A 58 0.32 -5.90 13.21
N ARG A 59 0.51 -7.16 13.61
CA ARG A 59 0.18 -8.31 12.78
C ARG A 59 -1.33 -8.39 12.50
N GLY A 60 -2.17 -8.29 13.54
CA GLY A 60 -3.61 -8.34 13.39
C GLY A 60 -4.14 -7.21 12.49
N GLY A 61 -3.74 -5.98 12.78
CA GLY A 61 -4.18 -4.79 12.04
C GLY A 61 -3.69 -4.77 10.60
N LEU A 62 -2.41 -5.07 10.36
CA LEU A 62 -1.84 -5.02 9.01
C LEU A 62 -2.33 -6.18 8.14
N ILE A 63 -2.47 -7.40 8.67
CA ILE A 63 -3.06 -8.52 7.92
C ILE A 63 -4.52 -8.19 7.55
N ALA A 64 -5.30 -7.64 8.48
CA ALA A 64 -6.67 -7.20 8.18
C ALA A 64 -6.71 -6.09 7.11
N ALA A 65 -5.75 -5.13 7.15
CA ALA A 65 -5.61 -4.12 6.11
C ALA A 65 -5.27 -4.74 4.74
N CYS A 66 -4.41 -5.76 4.70
CA CYS A 66 -4.08 -6.48 3.46
C CYS A 66 -5.29 -7.21 2.86
N VAL A 67 -6.18 -7.75 3.69
CA VAL A 67 -7.46 -8.31 3.23
C VAL A 67 -8.31 -7.22 2.57
N LEU A 68 -8.37 -6.02 3.15
CA LEU A 68 -9.05 -4.88 2.51
C LEU A 68 -8.37 -4.46 1.21
N PHE A 69 -7.03 -4.53 1.09
CA PHE A 69 -6.34 -4.29 -0.18
C PHE A 69 -6.77 -5.30 -1.25
N ILE A 70 -6.90 -6.59 -0.90
CA ILE A 70 -7.40 -7.61 -1.82
C ILE A 70 -8.83 -7.29 -2.27
N VAL A 71 -9.72 -6.93 -1.34
CA VAL A 71 -11.09 -6.51 -1.68
C VAL A 71 -11.10 -5.25 -2.54
N TRP A 72 -10.20 -4.29 -2.27
CA TRP A 72 -10.03 -3.09 -3.08
C TRP A 72 -9.65 -3.44 -4.53
N TRP A 73 -8.76 -4.42 -4.73
CA TRP A 73 -8.40 -4.91 -6.06
C TRP A 73 -9.58 -5.52 -6.80
N TYR A 74 -10.45 -6.26 -6.11
CA TYR A 74 -11.70 -6.77 -6.72
C TYR A 74 -12.67 -5.64 -7.08
N CYS A 75 -12.84 -4.63 -6.21
CA CYS A 75 -13.63 -3.44 -6.54
C CYS A 75 -13.05 -2.69 -7.74
N MET A 76 -11.72 -2.56 -7.82
CA MET A 76 -11.03 -1.95 -8.94
C MET A 76 -11.26 -2.74 -10.25
N GLN A 77 -11.24 -4.08 -10.18
CA GLN A 77 -11.55 -4.93 -11.34
C GLN A 77 -12.97 -4.66 -11.85
N ALA A 78 -13.95 -4.72 -10.96
CA ALA A 78 -15.36 -4.52 -11.32
C ALA A 78 -15.57 -3.13 -11.93
N TRP A 79 -15.01 -2.09 -11.31
CA TRP A 79 -15.09 -0.73 -11.82
C TRP A 79 -14.42 -0.56 -13.19
N LEU A 80 -13.22 -1.11 -13.39
CA LEU A 80 -12.52 -1.02 -14.68
C LEU A 80 -13.26 -1.75 -15.81
N ILE A 81 -13.94 -2.85 -15.51
CA ILE A 81 -14.79 -3.57 -16.47
C ILE A 81 -16.00 -2.71 -16.84
N GLU A 82 -16.63 -2.04 -15.87
CA GLU A 82 -17.79 -1.18 -16.10
C GLU A 82 -17.45 0.02 -16.98
N ILE A 83 -16.35 0.73 -16.71
CA ILE A 83 -15.97 1.93 -17.46
C ILE A 83 -15.27 1.65 -18.80
N ALA A 84 -14.82 0.42 -19.06
CA ALA A 84 -14.10 0.05 -20.27
C ALA A 84 -14.49 -1.37 -20.76
N PRO A 85 -15.77 -1.63 -21.08
CA PRO A 85 -16.27 -2.96 -21.41
C PRO A 85 -15.68 -3.53 -22.71
N GLU A 86 -15.19 -2.66 -23.61
CA GLU A 86 -14.57 -3.08 -24.88
C GLU A 86 -13.16 -3.64 -24.72
N ARG A 87 -12.57 -3.54 -23.54
CA ARG A 87 -11.20 -4.03 -23.30
C ARG A 87 -11.16 -5.53 -23.00
N PRO A 88 -10.11 -6.22 -23.45
CA PRO A 88 -9.93 -7.63 -23.13
C PRO A 88 -9.86 -7.81 -21.61
N ILE A 89 -10.77 -8.59 -21.07
CA ILE A 89 -10.90 -8.85 -19.63
C ILE A 89 -9.59 -9.40 -19.01
N TRP A 90 -8.77 -10.12 -19.79
CA TRP A 90 -7.51 -10.64 -19.32
C TRP A 90 -6.50 -9.54 -18.92
N THR A 91 -6.54 -8.37 -19.59
CA THR A 91 -5.68 -7.24 -19.25
C THR A 91 -6.02 -6.69 -17.86
N VAL A 92 -7.32 -6.57 -17.55
CA VAL A 92 -7.79 -6.15 -16.22
C VAL A 92 -7.40 -7.18 -15.18
N ARG A 93 -7.70 -8.46 -15.46
CA ARG A 93 -7.40 -9.58 -14.56
C ARG A 93 -5.92 -9.66 -14.22
N TYR A 94 -5.03 -9.51 -15.20
CA TYR A 94 -3.59 -9.53 -14.96
C TYR A 94 -3.15 -8.47 -13.94
N MET A 95 -3.60 -7.22 -14.11
CA MET A 95 -3.25 -6.12 -13.19
C MET A 95 -3.79 -6.38 -11.79
N VAL A 96 -5.05 -6.83 -11.69
CA VAL A 96 -5.69 -7.12 -10.40
C VAL A 96 -5.00 -8.31 -9.72
N THR A 97 -4.70 -9.37 -10.45
CA THR A 97 -3.97 -10.52 -9.90
C THR A 97 -2.60 -10.10 -9.35
N ALA A 98 -1.86 -9.25 -10.08
CA ALA A 98 -0.59 -8.72 -9.58
C ALA A 98 -0.76 -7.90 -8.29
N GLY A 99 -1.82 -7.07 -8.20
CA GLY A 99 -2.14 -6.33 -6.99
C GLY A 99 -2.54 -7.23 -5.81
N ILE A 100 -3.27 -8.31 -6.06
CA ILE A 100 -3.60 -9.32 -5.04
C ILE A 100 -2.31 -10.03 -4.58
N ILE A 101 -1.44 -10.43 -5.51
CA ILE A 101 -0.14 -11.04 -5.17
C ILE A 101 0.68 -10.10 -4.30
N SER A 102 0.73 -8.81 -4.60
CA SER A 102 1.43 -7.83 -3.74
C SER A 102 0.89 -7.83 -2.31
N SER A 103 -0.44 -7.84 -2.15
CA SER A 103 -1.09 -7.87 -0.84
C SER A 103 -0.78 -9.17 -0.08
N VAL A 104 -0.75 -10.31 -0.77
CA VAL A 104 -0.36 -11.61 -0.19
C VAL A 104 1.11 -11.59 0.24
N CYS A 105 2.01 -10.99 -0.55
CA CYS A 105 3.41 -10.81 -0.17
C CYS A 105 3.54 -10.03 1.14
N LEU A 106 2.73 -8.98 1.34
CA LEU A 106 2.72 -8.22 2.59
C LEU A 106 2.13 -9.02 3.76
N ILE A 107 1.10 -9.85 3.53
CA ILE A 107 0.57 -10.77 4.55
C ILE A 107 1.69 -11.71 5.04
N ILE A 108 2.40 -12.34 4.10
CA ILE A 108 3.52 -13.25 4.43
C ILE A 108 4.59 -12.48 5.21
N ALA A 109 5.03 -11.33 4.71
CA ALA A 109 6.04 -10.51 5.37
C ALA A 109 5.63 -10.14 6.81
N THR A 110 4.37 -9.78 7.02
CA THR A 110 3.83 -9.40 8.33
C THR A 110 3.73 -10.60 9.28
N ALA A 111 3.27 -11.74 8.79
CA ALA A 111 3.07 -12.94 9.59
C ALA A 111 4.40 -13.50 10.15
N VAL A 112 5.48 -13.44 9.36
CA VAL A 112 6.80 -13.99 9.73
C VAL A 112 7.74 -12.98 10.38
N LEU A 113 7.27 -11.76 10.67
CA LEU A 113 8.09 -10.68 11.25
C LEU A 113 8.72 -11.12 12.59
N ARG A 114 10.04 -11.09 12.65
CA ARG A 114 10.85 -11.43 13.83
C ARG A 114 12.10 -10.53 13.92
N PRO A 115 12.69 -10.35 15.13
CA PRO A 115 13.89 -9.54 15.30
C PRO A 115 15.16 -10.17 14.71
N ASP A 116 15.19 -11.51 14.56
CA ASP A 116 16.38 -12.25 14.18
C ASP A 116 16.71 -12.06 12.71
N LYS A 117 17.88 -11.48 12.42
CA LYS A 117 18.37 -11.28 11.04
C LYS A 117 19.00 -12.57 10.49
N GLY A 118 18.95 -12.72 9.15
CA GLY A 118 19.68 -13.77 8.43
C GLY A 118 19.04 -15.15 8.39
N ASN A 119 17.88 -15.35 9.03
CA ASN A 119 17.11 -16.58 8.95
C ASN A 119 15.99 -16.52 7.89
N LEU A 120 15.36 -17.65 7.59
CA LEU A 120 14.30 -17.74 6.59
C LEU A 120 13.12 -16.77 6.87
N PRO A 121 12.57 -16.61 8.10
CA PRO A 121 11.57 -15.61 8.40
C PRO A 121 12.00 -14.18 8.05
N TRP A 122 13.24 -13.79 8.35
CA TRP A 122 13.75 -12.47 8.00
C TRP A 122 13.82 -12.26 6.48
N ILE A 123 14.28 -13.27 5.72
CA ILE A 123 14.31 -13.24 4.25
C ILE A 123 12.90 -13.07 3.69
N LEU A 124 11.94 -13.89 4.16
CA LEU A 124 10.55 -13.83 3.73
C LEU A 124 9.92 -12.48 4.06
N HIS A 125 10.23 -11.90 5.23
CA HIS A 125 9.78 -10.55 5.59
C HIS A 125 10.33 -9.50 4.63
N THR A 126 11.63 -9.47 4.43
CA THR A 126 12.30 -8.45 3.61
C THR A 126 11.89 -8.54 2.15
N VAL A 127 11.92 -9.76 1.58
CA VAL A 127 11.53 -9.99 0.19
C VAL A 127 10.03 -9.74 -0.01
N GLY A 128 9.18 -10.21 0.91
CA GLY A 128 7.73 -10.01 0.82
C GLY A 128 7.35 -8.53 0.89
N ALA A 129 7.96 -7.76 1.79
CA ALA A 129 7.75 -6.32 1.88
C ALA A 129 8.24 -5.59 0.61
N ALA A 130 9.44 -5.91 0.12
CA ALA A 130 9.99 -5.33 -1.10
C ALA A 130 9.10 -5.61 -2.32
N LEU A 131 8.61 -6.86 -2.47
CA LEU A 131 7.68 -7.24 -3.53
C LEU A 131 6.35 -6.50 -3.41
N PHE A 132 5.81 -6.32 -2.20
CA PHE A 132 4.61 -5.51 -2.01
C PHE A 132 4.80 -4.09 -2.54
N PHE A 133 5.86 -3.38 -2.14
CA PHE A 133 6.12 -2.02 -2.58
C PHE A 133 6.30 -1.95 -4.09
N LEU A 134 7.13 -2.81 -4.66
CA LEU A 134 7.47 -2.79 -6.09
C LEU A 134 6.25 -3.13 -6.96
N ILE A 135 5.56 -4.24 -6.69
CA ILE A 135 4.42 -4.69 -7.50
C ILE A 135 3.27 -3.71 -7.37
N SER A 136 2.97 -3.21 -6.16
CA SER A 136 1.94 -2.18 -5.96
C SER A 136 2.21 -0.94 -6.78
N LEU A 137 3.44 -0.41 -6.75
CA LEU A 137 3.84 0.76 -7.53
C LEU A 137 3.69 0.52 -9.04
N MET A 138 4.15 -0.64 -9.53
CA MET A 138 4.04 -0.98 -10.97
C MET A 138 2.57 -1.04 -11.42
N VAL A 139 1.71 -1.68 -10.63
CA VAL A 139 0.27 -1.82 -10.99
C VAL A 139 -0.45 -0.48 -10.84
N GLN A 140 -0.19 0.29 -9.80
CA GLN A 140 -0.74 1.65 -9.61
C GLN A 140 -0.34 2.56 -10.78
N THR A 141 0.92 2.48 -11.22
CA THR A 141 1.43 3.20 -12.40
C THR A 141 0.63 2.80 -13.64
N ARG A 142 0.51 1.50 -13.90
CA ARG A 142 -0.19 0.98 -15.07
C ARG A 142 -1.65 1.41 -15.11
N ILE A 143 -2.36 1.33 -13.98
CA ILE A 143 -3.75 1.78 -13.87
C ILE A 143 -3.85 3.28 -14.12
N THR A 144 -2.98 4.10 -13.53
CA THR A 144 -3.00 5.55 -13.70
C THR A 144 -2.85 5.96 -15.16
N TYR A 145 -1.91 5.35 -15.89
CA TYR A 145 -1.76 5.62 -17.33
C TYR A 145 -2.93 5.10 -18.16
N TRP A 146 -3.54 3.98 -17.75
CA TRP A 146 -4.73 3.50 -18.43
C TRP A 146 -5.92 4.43 -18.23
N LEU A 147 -6.18 4.87 -17.00
CA LEU A 147 -7.22 5.86 -16.70
C LEU A 147 -7.01 7.16 -17.50
N LYS A 148 -5.76 7.65 -17.62
CA LYS A 148 -5.45 8.80 -18.50
C LYS A 148 -5.87 8.55 -19.95
N HIS A 149 -5.64 7.34 -20.46
CA HIS A 149 -6.03 6.99 -21.82
C HIS A 149 -7.56 6.96 -21.98
N LEU A 150 -8.30 6.41 -21.01
CA LEU A 150 -9.77 6.41 -21.00
C LEU A 150 -10.33 7.82 -20.93
N ALA A 151 -9.80 8.67 -20.06
CA ALA A 151 -10.19 10.08 -19.95
C ALA A 151 -10.04 10.85 -21.28
N LYS A 152 -8.95 10.61 -22.03
CA LYS A 152 -8.74 11.18 -23.36
C LYS A 152 -9.79 10.72 -24.41
N ARG A 153 -10.45 9.61 -24.16
CA ARG A 153 -11.53 9.05 -25.00
C ARG A 153 -12.92 9.52 -24.53
N GLY A 154 -12.98 10.41 -23.54
CA GLY A 154 -14.24 10.95 -23.01
C GLY A 154 -14.94 10.03 -21.99
N VAL A 155 -14.27 8.99 -21.50
CA VAL A 155 -14.82 8.13 -20.44
C VAL A 155 -14.73 8.89 -19.11
N ASP A 156 -15.82 8.92 -18.36
CA ASP A 156 -15.82 9.45 -17.00
C ASP A 156 -15.10 8.47 -16.06
N ILE A 157 -13.99 8.92 -15.51
CA ILE A 157 -13.12 8.15 -14.61
C ILE A 157 -13.08 8.72 -13.20
N GLY A 158 -13.98 9.68 -12.90
CA GLY A 158 -13.94 10.43 -11.65
C GLY A 158 -12.88 11.53 -11.62
N SER A 159 -12.65 12.13 -10.47
CA SER A 159 -11.88 13.38 -10.32
C SER A 159 -10.45 13.19 -9.77
N SER A 160 -10.02 11.97 -9.47
CA SER A 160 -8.77 11.75 -8.73
C SER A 160 -7.53 11.52 -9.61
N LEU A 161 -7.65 11.56 -10.93
CA LEU A 161 -6.54 11.26 -11.84
C LEU A 161 -5.28 12.12 -11.60
N PRO A 162 -5.37 13.45 -11.40
CA PRO A 162 -4.19 14.26 -11.11
C PRO A 162 -3.47 13.83 -9.83
N GLN A 163 -4.24 13.52 -8.78
CA GLN A 163 -3.70 13.03 -7.51
C GLN A 163 -3.00 11.69 -7.69
N LYS A 164 -3.58 10.75 -8.46
CA LYS A 164 -2.95 9.47 -8.79
C LYS A 164 -1.59 9.66 -9.46
N PHE A 165 -1.46 10.61 -10.39
CA PHE A 165 -0.17 10.91 -11.02
C PHE A 165 0.85 11.43 -10.02
N ILE A 166 0.47 12.40 -9.17
CA ILE A 166 1.36 12.95 -8.14
C ILE A 166 1.86 11.82 -7.23
N LEU A 167 0.95 10.96 -6.74
CA LEU A 167 1.29 9.86 -5.85
C LEU A 167 2.21 8.83 -6.51
N VAL A 168 1.95 8.46 -7.75
CA VAL A 168 2.78 7.50 -8.49
C VAL A 168 4.19 8.07 -8.75
N TYR A 169 4.31 9.32 -9.18
CA TYR A 169 5.62 9.95 -9.38
C TYR A 169 6.39 10.11 -8.07
N ALA A 170 5.72 10.48 -6.98
CA ALA A 170 6.35 10.54 -5.67
C ALA A 170 6.85 9.15 -5.20
N GLN A 171 6.07 8.09 -5.45
CA GLN A 171 6.50 6.72 -5.13
C GLN A 171 7.74 6.32 -5.95
N TRP A 172 7.78 6.61 -7.26
CA TRP A 172 8.97 6.36 -8.09
C TRP A 172 10.18 7.13 -7.60
N PHE A 173 10.01 8.38 -7.20
CA PHE A 173 11.08 9.20 -6.61
C PHE A 173 11.62 8.54 -5.34
N PHE A 174 10.76 8.17 -4.38
CA PHE A 174 11.20 7.54 -3.15
C PHE A 174 11.80 6.15 -3.37
N LEU A 175 11.31 5.38 -4.33
CA LEU A 175 11.95 4.12 -4.71
C LEU A 175 13.37 4.36 -5.24
N GLY A 176 13.57 5.37 -6.10
CA GLY A 176 14.88 5.76 -6.58
C GLY A 176 15.83 6.17 -5.44
N VAL A 177 15.33 6.97 -4.51
CA VAL A 177 16.09 7.34 -3.29
C VAL A 177 16.45 6.10 -2.47
N MET A 178 15.49 5.17 -2.25
CA MET A 178 15.78 3.91 -1.51
C MET A 178 16.89 3.11 -2.17
N ILE A 179 16.88 2.98 -3.51
CA ILE A 179 17.92 2.24 -4.24
C ILE A 179 19.28 2.90 -4.04
N VAL A 180 19.36 4.23 -4.15
CA VAL A 180 20.61 4.97 -3.92
C VAL A 180 21.12 4.79 -2.49
N LEU A 181 20.24 4.92 -1.50
CA LEU A 181 20.58 4.73 -0.08
C LEU A 181 21.08 3.31 0.20
N GLN A 182 20.51 2.31 -0.47
CA GLN A 182 20.90 0.92 -0.33
C GLN A 182 22.28 0.65 -0.97
N LEU A 183 22.54 1.21 -2.14
CA LEU A 183 23.83 1.07 -2.83
C LEU A 183 24.96 1.84 -2.14
N ALA A 184 24.63 2.96 -1.50
CA ALA A 184 25.59 3.78 -0.75
C ALA A 184 25.85 3.26 0.67
N ASP A 185 25.24 2.14 1.07
CA ASP A 185 25.30 1.60 2.43
C ASP A 185 25.06 2.65 3.53
N SER A 186 24.09 3.53 3.27
CA SER A 186 23.83 4.68 4.12
C SER A 186 23.10 4.27 5.42
N ASP A 187 23.09 5.19 6.38
CA ASP A 187 22.42 5.07 7.69
C ASP A 187 20.95 4.60 7.49
N ASP A 188 20.52 3.65 8.29
CA ASP A 188 19.15 3.11 8.28
C ASP A 188 18.08 4.19 8.53
N ARG A 189 18.43 5.32 9.16
CA ARG A 189 17.52 6.45 9.37
C ARG A 189 16.89 6.93 8.07
N TRP A 190 17.69 7.15 7.03
CA TRP A 190 17.16 7.64 5.74
C TRP A 190 16.33 6.59 5.04
N LYS A 191 16.69 5.31 5.16
CA LYS A 191 15.90 4.19 4.66
C LYS A 191 14.54 4.12 5.36
N ASN A 192 14.51 4.34 6.68
CA ASN A 192 13.27 4.40 7.46
C ASN A 192 12.38 5.57 7.00
N VAL A 193 12.93 6.78 6.79
CA VAL A 193 12.17 7.92 6.25
C VAL A 193 11.46 7.52 4.95
N VAL A 194 12.21 6.90 4.02
CA VAL A 194 11.66 6.47 2.73
C VAL A 194 10.58 5.41 2.91
N GLU A 195 10.76 4.43 3.80
CA GLU A 195 9.76 3.40 4.10
C GLU A 195 8.42 4.02 4.56
N TRP A 196 8.47 4.97 5.51
CA TRP A 196 7.28 5.66 6.00
C TRP A 196 6.56 6.46 4.90
N TRP A 197 7.31 7.18 4.06
CA TRP A 197 6.72 7.90 2.94
C TRP A 197 6.13 6.97 1.89
N MET A 198 6.82 5.89 1.53
CA MET A 198 6.31 4.91 0.55
C MET A 198 5.01 4.27 1.03
N ALA A 199 4.93 3.87 2.30
CA ALA A 199 3.70 3.30 2.87
C ALA A 199 2.54 4.30 2.82
N LEU A 200 2.79 5.58 3.18
CA LEU A 200 1.79 6.65 3.12
C LEU A 200 1.29 6.86 1.69
N LEU A 201 2.19 6.97 0.73
CA LEU A 201 1.82 7.25 -0.67
C LEU A 201 1.02 6.12 -1.30
N ILE A 202 1.36 4.85 -1.00
CA ILE A 202 0.58 3.69 -1.44
C ILE A 202 -0.81 3.72 -0.83
N GLY A 203 -0.93 3.98 0.47
CA GLY A 203 -2.21 4.09 1.15
C GLY A 203 -3.08 5.23 0.60
N LEU A 204 -2.49 6.40 0.36
CA LEU A 204 -3.17 7.53 -0.27
C LEU A 204 -3.67 7.19 -1.68
N PHE A 205 -2.94 6.36 -2.43
CA PHE A 205 -3.42 5.92 -3.73
C PHE A 205 -4.72 5.10 -3.60
N TYR A 206 -4.79 4.15 -2.67
CA TYR A 206 -6.03 3.42 -2.39
C TYR A 206 -7.17 4.38 -2.01
N LEU A 207 -6.88 5.39 -1.19
CA LEU A 207 -7.85 6.38 -0.74
C LEU A 207 -8.41 7.24 -1.90
N THR A 208 -7.63 7.51 -2.95
CA THR A 208 -8.11 8.30 -4.10
C THR A 208 -9.36 7.69 -4.74
N SER A 209 -9.50 6.37 -4.72
CA SER A 209 -10.64 5.65 -5.30
C SER A 209 -11.97 5.95 -4.58
N TYR A 210 -11.92 6.50 -3.36
CA TYR A 210 -13.13 6.97 -2.68
C TYR A 210 -13.90 8.01 -3.51
N ARG A 211 -13.18 8.88 -4.23
CA ARG A 211 -13.79 9.89 -5.11
C ARG A 211 -14.26 9.29 -6.44
N ASP A 212 -13.44 8.41 -7.02
CA ASP A 212 -13.75 7.80 -8.32
C ASP A 212 -14.95 6.84 -8.24
N TRP A 213 -15.19 6.25 -7.06
CA TRP A 213 -16.26 5.29 -6.81
C TRP A 213 -17.52 5.92 -6.19
N ALA A 214 -17.72 7.24 -6.33
CA ALA A 214 -18.89 7.91 -5.73
C ALA A 214 -20.21 7.32 -6.21
N ASP A 215 -20.34 7.08 -7.50
CA ASP A 215 -21.54 6.53 -8.13
C ASP A 215 -21.43 5.02 -8.46
N PHE A 216 -20.25 4.44 -8.28
CA PHE A 216 -20.03 3.04 -8.54
C PHE A 216 -20.68 2.13 -7.48
N ARG A 217 -21.42 1.12 -7.93
CA ARG A 217 -22.07 0.09 -7.13
C ARG A 217 -21.62 -1.28 -7.62
N LEU A 218 -21.28 -2.17 -6.70
CA LEU A 218 -21.16 -3.58 -7.07
C LEU A 218 -22.58 -4.09 -7.34
N THR A 219 -22.88 -4.37 -8.60
CA THR A 219 -24.10 -5.10 -8.97
C THR A 219 -23.82 -6.59 -8.78
N ASP A 220 -24.75 -7.30 -8.15
CA ASP A 220 -24.71 -8.76 -8.15
C ASP A 220 -24.79 -9.19 -9.62
N THR A 221 -23.67 -9.66 -10.19
CA THR A 221 -23.68 -10.33 -11.50
C THR A 221 -24.29 -11.70 -11.26
N GLU A 222 -25.58 -11.84 -11.62
CA GLU A 222 -26.22 -13.13 -11.77
C GLU A 222 -25.44 -14.07 -12.70
#